data_61cb255d8f3cbfcd4dcd64847a8c0316
#
_entry.id   61cb255d8f3cbfcd4dcd64847a8c0316
#
_cell.length_a   1.000
_cell.length_b   1.000
_cell.length_c   1.000
_cell.angle_alpha   90.00
_cell.angle_beta   90.00
_cell.angle_gamma   90.00
#
_symmetry.space_group_name_H-M   'P 1'
#
loop_
_entity.id
_entity.type
_entity.pdbx_description
1 polymer ?
#
loop_
_entity_poly.entity_id
_entity_poly.type
_entity_poly.pdbx_seq_one_letter_code
_entity_poly.pdbx_strand_id
1 'polypeptide(L)'
;INLVTRSAIEMRDMGFNLIMGPNANLGVPNVSYTSDPTWAGHMDLAMAERYQINHMWFGYNYFPAVSLGDASFETANDAKAYLNNNDVSVFKRLITQTTANTYMLVISHVQIPAIDNEQLASNSKAIITDWLRHELGYNGVVMTDRVDVGALQANQKIGDFAVNSIVAGS
;
A
#
# COMPACT_ATOMS: atom_id res chain seq x y z
N ILE A 1 -4.31 15.13 -14.65
CA ILE A 1 -3.25 14.51 -15.47
C ILE A 1 -2.11 15.51 -15.69
N ASN A 2 -2.37 16.72 -16.16
CA ASN A 2 -1.32 17.73 -16.41
C ASN A 2 -0.51 18.09 -15.14
N LEU A 3 -1.16 18.15 -13.97
CA LEU A 3 -0.49 18.45 -12.71
C LEU A 3 0.49 17.33 -12.32
N VAL A 4 0.06 16.07 -12.41
CA VAL A 4 0.90 14.90 -12.10
C VAL A 4 2.12 14.84 -13.05
N THR A 5 1.93 15.09 -14.35
CA THR A 5 3.02 15.14 -15.31
C THR A 5 4.05 16.23 -14.97
N ARG A 6 3.59 17.42 -14.63
CA ARG A 6 4.48 18.53 -14.22
C ARG A 6 5.24 18.18 -12.95
N SER A 7 4.55 17.68 -11.95
CA SER A 7 5.18 17.25 -10.68
C SER A 7 6.25 16.19 -10.92
N ALA A 8 5.96 15.18 -11.75
CA ALA A 8 6.94 14.14 -12.08
C ALA A 8 8.19 14.71 -12.78
N ILE A 9 8.02 15.65 -13.71
CA ILE A 9 9.13 16.31 -14.39
C ILE A 9 9.96 17.13 -13.40
N GLU A 10 9.30 17.97 -12.60
CA GLU A 10 9.98 18.83 -11.62
C GLU A 10 10.75 18.00 -10.59
N MET A 11 10.17 16.94 -10.07
CA MET A 11 10.85 16.03 -9.13
C MET A 11 12.06 15.36 -9.78
N ARG A 12 11.93 14.88 -11.01
CA ARG A 12 13.05 14.29 -11.75
C ARG A 12 14.16 15.30 -11.99
N ASP A 13 13.83 16.53 -12.38
CA ASP A 13 14.81 17.59 -12.64
C ASP A 13 15.55 17.99 -11.34
N MET A 14 14.92 17.80 -10.17
CA MET A 14 15.56 17.93 -8.86
C MET A 14 16.40 16.70 -8.45
N GLY A 15 16.43 15.65 -9.27
CA GLY A 15 17.19 14.42 -9.00
C GLY A 15 16.44 13.31 -8.27
N PHE A 16 15.15 13.46 -8.01
CA PHE A 16 14.34 12.35 -7.48
C PHE A 16 14.02 11.34 -8.57
N ASN A 17 14.05 10.06 -8.24
CA ASN A 17 13.73 8.96 -9.14
C ASN A 17 12.61 8.05 -8.63
N LEU A 18 12.12 8.30 -7.42
CA LEU A 18 11.04 7.55 -6.77
C LEU A 18 10.05 8.52 -6.12
N ILE A 19 8.75 8.23 -6.28
CA ILE A 19 7.67 8.94 -5.62
C ILE A 19 6.83 7.97 -4.77
N MET A 20 6.53 8.37 -3.53
CA MET A 20 5.62 7.63 -2.64
C MET A 20 4.18 8.06 -2.92
N GLY A 21 3.51 7.28 -3.71
CA GLY A 21 2.16 7.49 -4.22
C GLY A 21 2.01 6.86 -5.62
N PRO A 22 0.80 6.74 -6.14
CA PRO A 22 -0.50 7.28 -5.66
C PRO A 22 -1.02 6.64 -4.36
N ASN A 23 -2.01 7.31 -3.74
CA ASN A 23 -2.65 6.82 -2.54
C ASN A 23 -3.94 6.07 -2.87
N ALA A 24 -3.89 4.75 -2.77
CA ALA A 24 -4.97 3.85 -3.15
C ALA A 24 -6.04 3.62 -2.05
N ASN A 25 -5.92 4.30 -0.90
CA ASN A 25 -6.86 4.13 0.19
C ASN A 25 -8.15 4.94 0.01
N LEU A 26 -9.23 4.45 0.59
CA LEU A 26 -10.58 4.99 0.41
C LEU A 26 -11.06 5.75 1.65
N GLY A 27 -11.77 6.89 1.41
CA GLY A 27 -12.57 7.56 2.42
C GLY A 27 -11.84 8.12 3.64
N VAL A 28 -10.53 8.15 3.67
CA VAL A 28 -9.75 8.70 4.79
C VAL A 28 -9.58 10.21 4.60
N PRO A 29 -10.08 11.05 5.52
CA PRO A 29 -9.98 12.50 5.40
C PRO A 29 -8.52 12.96 5.21
N ASN A 30 -8.29 13.89 4.30
CA ASN A 30 -6.99 14.47 3.94
C ASN A 30 -5.94 13.46 3.40
N VAL A 31 -6.31 12.20 3.18
CA VAL A 31 -5.43 11.13 2.69
C VAL A 31 -5.94 10.58 1.36
N SER A 32 -7.23 10.25 1.30
CA SER A 32 -7.84 9.63 0.12
C SER A 32 -8.42 10.66 -0.85
N TYR A 33 -8.41 10.35 -2.14
CA TYR A 33 -9.04 11.18 -3.17
C TYR A 33 -10.56 11.03 -3.19
N THR A 34 -11.04 9.84 -2.82
CA THR A 34 -12.46 9.46 -2.91
C THR A 34 -12.74 8.28 -1.98
N SER A 35 -14.01 8.00 -1.74
CA SER A 35 -14.50 6.76 -1.12
C SER A 35 -14.97 5.73 -2.15
N ASP A 36 -14.99 6.07 -3.44
CA ASP A 36 -15.38 5.16 -4.52
C ASP A 36 -14.16 4.39 -5.05
N PRO A 37 -14.13 3.05 -4.91
CA PRO A 37 -12.98 2.24 -5.32
C PRO A 37 -12.75 2.24 -6.84
N THR A 38 -13.80 2.47 -7.63
CA THR A 38 -13.68 2.53 -9.09
C THR A 38 -12.95 3.80 -9.51
N TRP A 39 -13.34 4.93 -8.93
CA TRP A 39 -12.68 6.22 -9.19
C TRP A 39 -11.26 6.24 -8.65
N ALA A 40 -11.01 5.72 -7.44
CA ALA A 40 -9.66 5.61 -6.89
C ALA A 40 -8.75 4.84 -7.86
N GLY A 41 -9.16 3.65 -8.27
CA GLY A 41 -8.37 2.83 -9.19
C GLY A 41 -8.10 3.49 -10.55
N HIS A 42 -9.08 4.22 -11.11
CA HIS A 42 -8.85 4.96 -12.36
C HIS A 42 -7.87 6.12 -12.19
N MET A 43 -7.97 6.87 -11.10
CA MET A 43 -7.05 7.98 -10.81
C MET A 43 -5.63 7.46 -10.59
N ASP A 44 -5.47 6.40 -9.82
CA ASP A 44 -4.16 5.82 -9.52
C ASP A 44 -3.48 5.25 -10.76
N LEU A 45 -4.21 4.54 -11.62
CA LEU A 45 -3.68 4.07 -12.91
C LEU A 45 -3.27 5.23 -13.82
N ALA A 46 -4.08 6.28 -13.89
CA ALA A 46 -3.75 7.47 -14.69
C ALA A 46 -2.50 8.21 -14.15
N MET A 47 -2.32 8.26 -12.83
CA MET A 47 -1.11 8.83 -12.22
C MET A 47 0.11 7.95 -12.46
N ALA A 48 -0.03 6.64 -12.27
CA ALA A 48 1.02 5.66 -12.53
C ALA A 48 1.55 5.75 -13.96
N GLU A 49 0.66 5.86 -14.95
CA GLU A 49 1.04 6.05 -16.33
C GLU A 49 1.91 7.32 -16.54
N ARG A 50 1.58 8.43 -15.84
CA ARG A 50 2.38 9.67 -15.93
C ARG A 50 3.73 9.52 -15.27
N TYR A 51 3.84 8.83 -14.12
CA TYR A 51 5.12 8.53 -13.50
C TYR A 51 5.98 7.65 -14.40
N GLN A 52 5.41 6.58 -14.95
CA GLN A 52 6.12 5.68 -15.86
C GLN A 52 6.66 6.39 -17.09
N ILE A 53 5.86 7.20 -17.79
CA ILE A 53 6.27 7.96 -18.98
C ILE A 53 7.41 8.93 -18.65
N ASN A 54 7.45 9.44 -17.42
CA ASN A 54 8.50 10.34 -16.96
C ASN A 54 9.67 9.59 -16.27
N HIS A 55 9.78 8.27 -16.42
CA HIS A 55 10.85 7.43 -15.88
C HIS A 55 11.00 7.52 -14.36
N MET A 56 9.88 7.68 -13.64
CA MET A 56 9.82 7.68 -12.19
C MET A 56 9.39 6.30 -11.69
N TRP A 57 10.06 5.81 -10.65
CA TRP A 57 9.51 4.75 -9.83
C TRP A 57 8.39 5.31 -8.95
N PHE A 58 7.43 4.47 -8.56
CA PHE A 58 6.34 4.91 -7.69
C PHE A 58 5.85 3.78 -6.77
N GLY A 59 5.27 4.16 -5.63
CA GLY A 59 4.74 3.22 -4.66
C GLY A 59 3.28 3.46 -4.36
N TYR A 60 2.40 2.51 -4.68
CA TYR A 60 0.99 2.57 -4.27
C TYR A 60 0.87 2.42 -2.75
N ASN A 61 0.27 3.40 -2.09
CA ASN A 61 0.08 3.48 -0.64
C ASN A 61 -1.40 3.26 -0.30
N TYR A 62 -1.71 2.67 0.78
CA TYR A 62 -1.04 1.76 1.71
C TYR A 62 -1.82 0.46 1.76
N PHE A 63 -1.17 -0.66 1.46
CA PHE A 63 -1.82 -1.97 1.53
C PHE A 63 -1.79 -2.50 2.98
N PRO A 64 -2.83 -3.21 3.47
CA PRO A 64 -4.13 -3.44 2.81
C PRO A 64 -5.10 -2.27 2.99
N ALA A 65 -4.87 -1.38 3.92
CA ALA A 65 -5.60 -0.15 4.21
C ALA A 65 -4.78 0.72 5.16
N VAL A 66 -5.02 2.04 5.19
CA VAL A 66 -4.36 2.94 6.15
C VAL A 66 -5.00 2.89 7.54
N SER A 67 -6.30 2.60 7.59
CA SER A 67 -7.08 2.49 8.81
C SER A 67 -8.29 1.60 8.54
N LEU A 68 -8.76 0.92 9.56
CA LEU A 68 -10.01 0.15 9.53
C LEU A 68 -11.20 0.96 10.08
N GLY A 69 -10.97 2.18 10.58
CA GLY A 69 -11.98 2.94 11.31
C GLY A 69 -12.46 2.14 12.53
N ASP A 70 -13.78 2.03 12.68
CA ASP A 70 -14.43 1.25 13.75
C ASP A 70 -14.71 -0.21 13.34
N ALA A 71 -14.25 -0.65 12.16
CA ALA A 71 -14.51 -2.01 11.70
C ALA A 71 -13.76 -3.05 12.55
N SER A 72 -14.48 -4.04 13.02
CA SER A 72 -13.96 -5.20 13.73
C SER A 72 -14.46 -6.48 13.07
N PHE A 73 -13.68 -7.54 13.16
CA PHE A 73 -13.97 -8.81 12.48
C PHE A 73 -13.77 -9.98 13.41
N GLU A 74 -14.64 -10.98 13.30
CA GLU A 74 -14.54 -12.22 14.10
C GLU A 74 -13.53 -13.20 13.48
N THR A 75 -13.47 -13.25 12.15
CA THR A 75 -12.59 -14.18 11.42
C THR A 75 -11.73 -13.47 10.36
N ALA A 76 -10.64 -14.13 9.96
CA ALA A 76 -9.79 -13.66 8.87
C ALA A 76 -10.57 -13.55 7.53
N ASN A 77 -11.53 -14.46 7.31
CA ASN A 77 -12.35 -14.42 6.10
C ASN A 77 -13.26 -13.19 6.09
N ASP A 78 -13.83 -12.80 7.22
CA ASP A 78 -14.68 -11.60 7.33
C ASP A 78 -13.85 -10.34 7.08
N ALA A 79 -12.65 -10.24 7.68
CA ALA A 79 -11.74 -9.14 7.45
C ALA A 79 -11.32 -9.04 5.98
N LYS A 80 -10.95 -10.15 5.37
CA LYS A 80 -10.59 -10.20 3.94
C LYS A 80 -11.78 -9.87 3.04
N ALA A 81 -12.98 -10.36 3.36
CA ALA A 81 -14.19 -10.06 2.58
C ALA A 81 -14.51 -8.56 2.61
N TYR A 82 -14.46 -7.94 3.79
CA TYR A 82 -14.63 -6.50 3.93
C TYR A 82 -13.60 -5.72 3.10
N LEU A 83 -12.32 -5.98 3.32
CA LEU A 83 -11.22 -5.27 2.64
C LEU A 83 -11.23 -5.52 1.12
N ASN A 84 -11.56 -6.72 0.68
CA ASN A 84 -11.71 -7.05 -0.74
C ASN A 84 -12.83 -6.28 -1.46
N ASN A 85 -13.82 -5.81 -0.72
CA ASN A 85 -14.90 -4.96 -1.25
C ASN A 85 -14.63 -3.47 -1.05
N ASN A 86 -13.56 -3.10 -0.34
CA ASN A 86 -13.16 -1.73 -0.06
C ASN A 86 -11.73 -1.47 -0.58
N ASP A 87 -10.79 -1.11 0.28
CA ASP A 87 -9.42 -0.69 -0.12
C ASP A 87 -8.70 -1.72 -1.00
N VAL A 88 -8.76 -3.01 -0.64
CA VAL A 88 -8.07 -4.06 -1.39
C VAL A 88 -8.67 -4.25 -2.81
N SER A 89 -9.90 -3.85 -3.06
CA SER A 89 -10.46 -3.86 -4.42
C SER A 89 -9.69 -2.94 -5.38
N VAL A 90 -9.22 -1.80 -4.87
CA VAL A 90 -8.34 -0.88 -5.62
C VAL A 90 -7.01 -1.57 -5.91
N PHE A 91 -6.36 -2.13 -4.89
CA PHE A 91 -5.07 -2.83 -5.07
C PHE A 91 -5.16 -4.01 -6.05
N LYS A 92 -6.24 -4.79 -6.02
CA LYS A 92 -6.47 -5.86 -7.01
C LYS A 92 -6.46 -5.32 -8.44
N ARG A 93 -7.15 -4.20 -8.67
CA ARG A 93 -7.16 -3.54 -9.98
C ARG A 93 -5.76 -3.06 -10.35
N LEU A 94 -5.04 -2.41 -9.43
CA LEU A 94 -3.69 -1.90 -9.67
C LEU A 94 -2.71 -3.03 -9.99
N ILE A 95 -2.74 -4.13 -9.25
CA ILE A 95 -1.89 -5.31 -9.49
C ILE A 95 -2.14 -5.90 -10.88
N THR A 96 -3.40 -5.97 -11.30
CA THR A 96 -3.77 -6.62 -12.58
C THR A 96 -3.62 -5.70 -13.79
N GLN A 97 -3.73 -4.38 -13.63
CA GLN A 97 -3.79 -3.43 -14.75
C GLN A 97 -2.54 -2.54 -14.88
N THR A 98 -1.68 -2.48 -13.87
CA THR A 98 -0.42 -1.76 -13.98
C THR A 98 0.56 -2.54 -14.84
N THR A 99 0.89 -2.00 -16.01
CA THR A 99 1.84 -2.61 -16.96
C THR A 99 3.29 -2.21 -16.67
N ALA A 100 3.51 -1.24 -15.77
CA ALA A 100 4.82 -0.77 -15.39
C ALA A 100 5.59 -1.81 -14.58
N ASN A 101 6.87 -1.98 -14.88
CA ASN A 101 7.79 -2.79 -14.06
C ASN A 101 8.51 -1.94 -12.98
N THR A 102 8.09 -0.69 -12.80
CA THR A 102 8.75 0.32 -11.96
C THR A 102 7.86 0.78 -10.82
N TYR A 103 7.07 -0.14 -10.24
CA TYR A 103 6.25 0.18 -9.08
C TYR A 103 6.45 -0.81 -7.95
N MET A 104 6.09 -0.34 -6.76
CA MET A 104 6.09 -1.12 -5.53
C MET A 104 4.76 -0.95 -4.78
N LEU A 105 4.50 -1.83 -3.85
CA LEU A 105 3.42 -1.66 -2.88
C LEU A 105 4.00 -1.30 -1.52
N VAL A 106 3.41 -0.29 -0.89
CA VAL A 106 3.78 0.15 0.45
C VAL A 106 2.79 -0.41 1.45
N ILE A 107 3.31 -1.14 2.44
CA ILE A 107 2.48 -1.77 3.48
C ILE A 107 2.31 -0.82 4.66
N SER A 108 1.08 -0.63 5.09
CA SER A 108 0.75 0.14 6.29
C SER A 108 1.11 -0.59 7.57
N HIS A 109 1.08 0.15 8.68
CA HIS A 109 1.21 -0.42 10.03
C HIS A 109 -0.15 -0.71 10.69
N VAL A 110 -1.19 -0.90 9.88
CA VAL A 110 -2.51 -1.26 10.40
C VAL A 110 -2.46 -2.63 11.07
N GLN A 111 -3.12 -2.77 12.21
CA GLN A 111 -3.33 -4.06 12.84
C GLN A 111 -4.68 -4.62 12.41
N ILE A 112 -4.71 -5.90 12.04
CA ILE A 112 -5.93 -6.64 11.68
C ILE A 112 -5.96 -7.91 12.52
N PRO A 113 -6.41 -7.83 13.78
CA PRO A 113 -6.29 -8.95 14.73
C PRO A 113 -6.95 -10.24 14.24
N ALA A 114 -7.99 -10.13 13.43
CA ALA A 114 -8.68 -11.29 12.85
C ALA A 114 -7.80 -12.06 11.82
N ILE A 115 -6.77 -11.41 11.21
CA ILE A 115 -5.84 -12.07 10.30
C ILE A 115 -4.55 -12.43 11.03
N ASP A 116 -4.02 -11.48 11.81
CA ASP A 116 -2.81 -11.64 12.60
C ASP A 116 -2.94 -10.77 13.86
N ASN A 117 -3.09 -11.43 15.02
CA ASN A 117 -3.29 -10.73 16.29
C ASN A 117 -1.98 -10.32 16.98
N GLU A 118 -0.84 -10.79 16.48
CA GLU A 118 0.48 -10.53 17.06
C GLU A 118 1.26 -9.47 16.30
N GLN A 119 1.03 -9.38 14.98
CA GLN A 119 1.84 -8.54 14.11
C GLN A 119 1.00 -7.45 13.40
N LEU A 120 1.64 -6.32 13.16
CA LEU A 120 1.12 -5.31 12.25
C LEU A 120 1.20 -5.81 10.81
N ALA A 121 0.38 -5.28 9.92
CA ALA A 121 0.36 -5.70 8.50
C ALA A 121 1.76 -5.70 7.86
N SER A 122 2.60 -4.72 8.20
CA SER A 122 3.97 -4.60 7.70
C SER A 122 4.97 -5.64 8.23
N ASN A 123 4.61 -6.40 9.27
CA ASN A 123 5.40 -7.50 9.83
C ASN A 123 4.68 -8.84 9.76
N SER A 124 3.48 -8.87 9.17
CA SER A 124 2.66 -10.07 9.11
C SER A 124 2.94 -10.88 7.85
N LYS A 125 3.45 -12.09 8.03
CA LYS A 125 3.57 -13.06 6.95
C LYS A 125 2.22 -13.42 6.35
N ALA A 126 1.18 -13.54 7.20
CA ALA A 126 -0.18 -13.83 6.74
C ALA A 126 -0.73 -12.76 5.80
N ILE A 127 -0.33 -11.50 5.98
CA ILE A 127 -0.79 -10.39 5.14
C ILE A 127 0.12 -10.24 3.91
N ILE A 128 1.44 -10.23 4.08
CA ILE A 128 2.37 -9.95 2.98
C ILE A 128 2.58 -11.19 2.11
N THR A 129 3.02 -12.30 2.70
CA THR A 129 3.33 -13.50 1.92
C THR A 129 2.07 -14.24 1.50
N ASP A 130 1.20 -14.57 2.46
CA ASP A 130 0.10 -15.49 2.16
C ASP A 130 -1.01 -14.75 1.41
N TRP A 131 -1.44 -13.58 1.85
CA TRP A 131 -2.51 -12.85 1.18
C TRP A 131 -2.03 -12.06 -0.04
N LEU A 132 -1.09 -11.12 0.12
CA LEU A 132 -0.68 -10.24 -0.99
C LEU A 132 0.04 -11.01 -2.10
N ARG A 133 1.03 -11.86 -1.75
CA ARG A 133 1.81 -12.57 -2.77
C ARG A 133 1.10 -13.78 -3.33
N HIS A 134 0.59 -14.69 -2.47
CA HIS A 134 0.02 -15.95 -2.93
C HIS A 134 -1.43 -15.80 -3.40
N GLU A 135 -2.30 -15.11 -2.65
CA GLU A 135 -3.72 -15.02 -3.02
C GLU A 135 -3.99 -13.91 -4.06
N LEU A 136 -3.35 -12.72 -3.90
CA LEU A 136 -3.53 -11.60 -4.83
C LEU A 136 -2.54 -11.61 -6.00
N GLY A 137 -1.51 -12.45 -5.97
CA GLY A 137 -0.57 -12.67 -7.06
C GLY A 137 0.47 -11.57 -7.25
N TYR A 138 0.72 -10.73 -6.24
CA TYR A 138 1.71 -9.66 -6.37
C TYR A 138 3.15 -10.16 -6.17
N ASN A 139 3.96 -10.09 -7.23
CA ASN A 139 5.35 -10.55 -7.23
C ASN A 139 6.38 -9.40 -7.30
N GLY A 140 5.94 -8.15 -7.18
CA GLY A 140 6.80 -6.99 -7.22
C GLY A 140 7.47 -6.67 -5.87
N VAL A 141 8.10 -5.49 -5.82
CA VAL A 141 8.75 -4.97 -4.62
C VAL A 141 7.71 -4.57 -3.58
N VAL A 142 7.89 -5.06 -2.38
CA VAL A 142 7.10 -4.67 -1.20
C VAL A 142 7.99 -3.84 -0.28
N MET A 143 7.48 -2.71 0.19
CA MET A 143 8.15 -1.81 1.11
C MET A 143 7.23 -1.51 2.29
N THR A 144 7.77 -1.38 3.49
CA THR A 144 7.01 -0.90 4.64
C THR A 144 6.82 0.61 4.57
N ASP A 145 5.79 1.12 5.23
CA ASP A 145 5.75 2.53 5.61
C ASP A 145 6.89 2.87 6.59
N ARG A 146 7.02 4.13 6.96
CA ARG A 146 8.07 4.65 7.84
C ARG A 146 8.12 3.90 9.16
N VAL A 147 9.29 3.36 9.49
CA VAL A 147 9.51 2.57 10.72
C VAL A 147 9.85 3.42 11.95
N ASP A 148 10.07 4.72 11.77
CA ASP A 148 10.42 5.67 12.82
C ASP A 148 9.21 6.34 13.48
N VAL A 149 7.99 5.86 13.23
CA VAL A 149 6.78 6.38 13.87
C VAL A 149 6.70 5.95 15.33
N GLY A 150 6.34 6.90 16.21
CA GLY A 150 6.38 6.72 17.66
C GLY A 150 5.59 5.53 18.20
N ALA A 151 4.46 5.18 17.55
CA ALA A 151 3.66 4.02 17.93
C ALA A 151 4.38 2.68 17.76
N LEU A 152 5.30 2.56 16.79
CA LEU A 152 6.13 1.36 16.61
C LEU A 152 7.27 1.32 17.63
N GLN A 153 7.88 2.46 17.92
CA GLN A 153 9.01 2.56 18.85
C GLN A 153 8.65 2.20 20.29
N ALA A 154 7.38 2.36 20.66
CA ALA A 154 6.90 2.04 22.01
C ALA A 154 6.90 0.52 22.30
N ASN A 155 6.80 -0.32 21.27
CA ASN A 155 6.57 -1.76 21.43
C ASN A 155 7.70 -2.64 20.88
N GLN A 156 8.59 -2.12 20.02
CA GLN A 156 9.62 -2.91 19.36
C GLN A 156 10.84 -2.07 18.96
N LYS A 157 12.04 -2.66 19.00
CA LYS A 157 13.24 -2.02 18.47
C LYS A 157 13.16 -1.94 16.93
N ILE A 158 13.58 -0.82 16.36
CA ILE A 158 13.54 -0.58 14.90
C ILE A 158 14.27 -1.69 14.13
N GLY A 159 15.42 -2.16 14.65
CA GLY A 159 16.18 -3.24 14.00
C GLY A 159 15.41 -4.55 13.94
N ASP A 160 14.76 -4.93 15.04
CA ASP A 160 13.95 -6.15 15.10
C ASP A 160 12.72 -6.03 14.18
N PHE A 161 12.10 -4.84 14.15
CA PHE A 161 11.00 -4.55 13.23
C PHE A 161 11.43 -4.73 11.77
N ALA A 162 12.57 -4.16 11.38
CA ALA A 162 13.08 -4.27 10.01
C ALA A 162 13.36 -5.72 9.60
N VAL A 163 13.97 -6.50 10.50
CA VAL A 163 14.19 -7.95 10.26
C VAL A 163 12.88 -8.68 10.08
N ASN A 164 11.90 -8.44 10.97
CA ASN A 164 10.59 -9.08 10.90
C ASN A 164 9.85 -8.72 9.60
N SER A 165 9.95 -7.47 9.12
CA SER A 165 9.36 -7.06 7.85
C SER A 165 9.95 -7.85 6.66
N ILE A 166 11.27 -8.01 6.62
CA ILE A 166 11.93 -8.81 5.58
C ILE A 166 11.50 -10.28 5.66
N VAL A 167 11.45 -10.85 6.86
CA VAL A 167 10.99 -12.25 7.08
C VAL A 167 9.52 -12.42 6.69
N ALA A 168 8.70 -11.39 6.87
CA ALA A 168 7.29 -11.39 6.45
C ALA A 168 7.11 -11.29 4.92
N GLY A 169 8.14 -10.88 4.17
CA GLY A 169 8.12 -10.83 2.71
C GLY A 169 8.26 -9.44 2.07
N SER A 170 8.65 -8.41 2.85
CA SER A 170 8.97 -7.07 2.34
C SER A 170 10.29 -7.02 1.61
#